data_ee98570a061ce95e16e7d358e20ffed7
#
_entry.id   ee98570a061ce95e16e7d358e20ffed7
#
_cell.length_a   1.000
_cell.length_b   1.000
_cell.length_c   1.000
_cell.angle_alpha   90.00
_cell.angle_beta   90.00
_cell.angle_gamma   90.00
#
_symmetry.space_group_name_H-M   'P 1'
#
loop_
_entity.id
_entity.type
_entity.pdbx_description
1 polymer ?
#
loop_
_entity_poly.entity_id
_entity_poly.type
_entity_poly.pdbx_seq_one_letter_code
_entity_poly.pdbx_strand_id
1 'polypeptide(L)'
;MLLERYREAIDDLFRKVRDTQTENIEKAGQIVAESVANGGCIFLSSICHHMEMDSIYRGGGPIFYKHFSYELNVENGARARDNSDLEYDRQGAEARYALMNSNFRPGDVLFLSSVSGRTKKVVDLAYEAVKLGIKVIAFTSMEYAVQVDPVHPSGKKLYEIATLTIDNCAPAAEAMIDVPGIEAKFGAASGIASDYIMWSITSVAVEKLLERGITPGILKSANFPGGNDYNKTVIEPNYEKFGW
;
A
#
# COMPACT_ATOMS: atom_id res chain seq x y z
N MET A 1 15.87 -15.58 25.64
CA MET A 1 16.74 -14.56 25.01
C MET A 1 15.85 -13.57 24.23
N LEU A 2 16.32 -12.36 23.92
CA LEU A 2 15.53 -11.38 23.16
C LEU A 2 15.19 -11.92 21.75
N LEU A 3 16.10 -12.63 21.12
CA LEU A 3 15.87 -13.28 19.83
C LEU A 3 14.68 -14.25 19.86
N GLU A 4 14.56 -15.08 20.89
CA GLU A 4 13.42 -16.03 20.99
C GLU A 4 12.10 -15.29 21.18
N ARG A 5 12.09 -14.25 22.01
CA ARG A 5 10.90 -13.41 22.19
C ARG A 5 10.49 -12.68 20.90
N TYR A 6 11.47 -12.28 20.07
CA TYR A 6 11.18 -11.70 18.77
C TYR A 6 10.55 -12.72 17.81
N ARG A 7 11.07 -13.96 17.77
CA ARG A 7 10.49 -15.04 16.96
C ARG A 7 9.06 -15.36 17.37
N GLU A 8 8.82 -15.52 18.67
CA GLU A 8 7.49 -15.74 19.23
C GLU A 8 6.53 -14.60 18.85
N ALA A 9 6.97 -13.34 18.95
CA ALA A 9 6.16 -12.17 18.60
C ALA A 9 5.81 -12.13 17.09
N ILE A 10 6.73 -12.53 16.20
CA ILE A 10 6.48 -12.64 14.75
C ILE A 10 5.50 -13.78 14.45
N ASP A 11 5.68 -14.94 15.07
CA ASP A 11 4.78 -16.08 14.89
C ASP A 11 3.34 -15.72 15.33
N ASP A 12 3.20 -15.03 16.45
CA ASP A 12 1.94 -14.53 16.96
C ASP A 12 1.30 -13.48 16.02
N LEU A 13 2.10 -12.54 15.49
CA LEU A 13 1.64 -11.55 14.51
C LEU A 13 1.09 -12.23 13.25
N PHE A 14 1.84 -13.14 12.66
CA PHE A 14 1.39 -13.86 11.47
C PHE A 14 0.18 -14.75 11.72
N ARG A 15 0.12 -15.37 12.91
CA ARG A 15 -1.07 -16.14 13.32
C ARG A 15 -2.29 -15.21 13.39
N LYS A 16 -2.18 -14.04 14.05
CA LYS A 16 -3.27 -13.07 14.16
C LYS A 16 -3.75 -12.61 12.78
N VAL A 17 -2.83 -12.32 11.85
CA VAL A 17 -3.19 -11.97 10.48
C VAL A 17 -3.97 -13.10 9.79
N ARG A 18 -3.47 -14.34 9.86
CA ARG A 18 -4.16 -15.50 9.27
C ARG A 18 -5.55 -15.70 9.84
N ASP A 19 -5.67 -15.61 11.16
CA ASP A 19 -6.92 -15.91 11.86
C ASP A 19 -8.00 -14.85 11.64
N THR A 20 -7.59 -13.57 11.41
CA THR A 20 -8.53 -12.44 11.37
C THR A 20 -8.65 -11.76 10.01
N GLN A 21 -7.67 -11.91 9.09
CA GLN A 21 -7.63 -11.14 7.85
C GLN A 21 -7.77 -11.98 6.57
N THR A 22 -7.89 -13.28 6.66
CA THR A 22 -8.00 -14.17 5.48
C THR A 22 -9.10 -13.71 4.52
N GLU A 23 -10.30 -13.42 5.02
CA GLU A 23 -11.43 -12.95 4.18
C GLU A 23 -11.13 -11.61 3.50
N ASN A 24 -10.50 -10.67 4.21
CA ASN A 24 -10.13 -9.37 3.63
C ASN A 24 -9.00 -9.51 2.59
N ILE A 25 -8.04 -10.41 2.82
CA ILE A 25 -6.97 -10.73 1.87
C ILE A 25 -7.56 -11.33 0.59
N GLU A 26 -8.51 -12.26 0.70
CA GLU A 26 -9.20 -12.85 -0.44
C GLU A 26 -9.99 -11.80 -1.24
N LYS A 27 -10.73 -10.93 -0.56
CA LYS A 27 -11.43 -9.80 -1.19
C LYS A 27 -10.46 -8.85 -1.91
N ALA A 28 -9.32 -8.52 -1.29
CA ALA A 28 -8.30 -7.69 -1.91
C ALA A 28 -7.72 -8.34 -3.17
N GLY A 29 -7.37 -9.63 -3.11
CA GLY A 29 -6.89 -10.39 -4.26
C GLY A 29 -7.91 -10.44 -5.40
N GLN A 30 -9.18 -10.60 -5.07
CA GLN A 30 -10.27 -10.54 -6.04
C GLN A 30 -10.36 -9.15 -6.70
N ILE A 31 -10.30 -8.07 -5.93
CA ILE A 31 -10.30 -6.68 -6.45
C ILE A 31 -9.12 -6.44 -7.39
N VAL A 32 -7.93 -6.90 -7.02
CA VAL A 32 -6.71 -6.81 -7.86
C VAL A 32 -6.91 -7.60 -9.16
N ALA A 33 -7.33 -8.86 -9.08
CA ALA A 33 -7.56 -9.69 -10.25
C ALA A 33 -8.61 -9.11 -11.21
N GLU A 34 -9.70 -8.54 -10.68
CA GLU A 34 -10.73 -7.87 -11.48
C GLU A 34 -10.18 -6.63 -12.19
N SER A 35 -9.41 -5.80 -11.49
CA SER A 35 -8.80 -4.63 -12.09
C SER A 35 -7.87 -5.03 -13.24
N VAL A 36 -6.92 -5.94 -12.99
CA VAL A 36 -5.97 -6.43 -14.00
C VAL A 36 -6.69 -7.09 -15.19
N ALA A 37 -7.72 -7.92 -14.96
CA ALA A 37 -8.50 -8.56 -16.02
C ALA A 37 -9.20 -7.56 -16.93
N ASN A 38 -9.56 -6.39 -16.42
CA ASN A 38 -10.18 -5.30 -17.16
C ASN A 38 -9.15 -4.27 -17.71
N GLY A 39 -7.87 -4.57 -17.66
CA GLY A 39 -6.80 -3.69 -18.17
C GLY A 39 -6.40 -2.56 -17.21
N GLY A 40 -6.87 -2.61 -15.96
CA GLY A 40 -6.48 -1.67 -14.92
C GLY A 40 -5.08 -1.94 -14.36
N CYS A 41 -4.50 -0.92 -13.77
CA CYS A 41 -3.19 -0.95 -13.15
C CYS A 41 -3.29 -0.95 -11.62
N ILE A 42 -2.31 -1.55 -10.97
CA ILE A 42 -2.26 -1.63 -9.51
C ILE A 42 -1.09 -0.80 -9.01
N PHE A 43 -1.39 0.29 -8.33
CA PHE A 43 -0.39 1.22 -7.82
C PHE A 43 -0.11 0.99 -6.35
N LEU A 44 1.17 0.96 -6.01
CA LEU A 44 1.65 0.93 -4.63
C LEU A 44 2.23 2.32 -4.31
N SER A 45 1.73 2.96 -3.26
CA SER A 45 2.19 4.29 -2.88
C SER A 45 3.34 4.21 -1.87
N SER A 46 4.41 4.97 -2.13
CA SER A 46 5.53 5.17 -1.20
C SER A 46 5.21 6.13 -0.04
N ILE A 47 4.02 6.73 -0.07
CA ILE A 47 3.62 7.70 0.97
C ILE A 47 3.19 6.94 2.21
N CYS A 48 4.05 6.85 3.21
CA CYS A 48 3.93 6.06 4.43
C CYS A 48 4.16 4.55 4.27
N HIS A 49 5.12 4.02 5.02
CA HIS A 49 5.47 2.60 5.16
C HIS A 49 5.61 1.83 3.83
N HIS A 50 6.85 1.64 3.42
CA HIS A 50 7.26 1.06 2.14
C HIS A 50 6.79 -0.39 1.94
N MET A 51 5.64 -0.60 1.30
CA MET A 51 5.21 -1.91 0.80
C MET A 51 5.77 -2.21 -0.61
N GLU A 52 6.26 -1.18 -1.30
CA GLU A 52 6.65 -1.28 -2.70
C GLU A 52 8.00 -1.96 -2.92
N MET A 53 8.92 -1.82 -1.97
CA MET A 53 10.31 -2.29 -2.12
C MET A 53 10.41 -3.79 -2.37
N ASP A 54 9.52 -4.58 -1.77
CA ASP A 54 9.50 -6.04 -1.93
C ASP A 54 8.44 -6.56 -2.91
N SER A 55 7.65 -5.69 -3.51
CA SER A 55 6.55 -6.10 -4.41
C SER A 55 6.79 -5.70 -5.86
N ILE A 56 7.54 -4.63 -6.13
CA ILE A 56 7.74 -4.06 -7.47
C ILE A 56 9.11 -4.46 -8.03
N TYR A 57 9.14 -4.83 -9.31
CA TYR A 57 10.36 -5.12 -10.09
C TYR A 57 11.33 -6.12 -9.47
N ARG A 58 10.82 -7.16 -8.81
CA ARG A 58 11.66 -8.23 -8.27
C ARG A 58 11.34 -9.60 -8.88
N GLY A 59 12.32 -10.50 -8.85
CA GLY A 59 12.10 -11.90 -9.25
C GLY A 59 11.01 -12.55 -8.38
N GLY A 60 10.02 -13.17 -9.01
CA GLY A 60 8.83 -13.72 -8.38
C GLY A 60 7.66 -12.74 -8.27
N GLY A 61 7.88 -11.45 -8.51
CA GLY A 61 6.82 -10.43 -8.45
C GLY A 61 6.07 -10.29 -9.78
N PRO A 62 4.79 -9.90 -9.73
CA PRO A 62 4.00 -9.66 -10.92
C PRO A 62 4.34 -8.31 -11.57
N ILE A 63 4.13 -8.21 -12.88
CA ILE A 63 4.42 -6.99 -13.64
C ILE A 63 3.36 -5.90 -13.45
N PHE A 64 2.20 -6.23 -12.92
CA PHE A 64 1.07 -5.30 -12.79
C PHE A 64 1.17 -4.36 -11.59
N TYR A 65 2.12 -4.56 -10.68
CA TYR A 65 2.40 -3.60 -9.61
C TYR A 65 3.27 -2.46 -10.12
N LYS A 66 2.81 -1.23 -9.89
CA LYS A 66 3.51 -0.01 -10.29
C LYS A 66 3.67 0.93 -9.11
N HIS A 67 4.77 1.64 -9.11
CA HIS A 67 5.05 2.67 -8.13
C HIS A 67 4.20 3.91 -8.35
N PHE A 68 3.71 4.52 -7.28
CA PHE A 68 3.11 5.83 -7.29
C PHE A 68 3.65 6.70 -6.16
N SER A 69 4.22 7.82 -6.52
CA SER A 69 4.61 8.88 -5.58
C SER A 69 4.39 10.23 -6.20
N TYR A 70 4.27 11.24 -5.36
CA TYR A 70 4.26 12.63 -5.79
C TYR A 70 4.87 13.53 -4.74
N GLU A 71 5.48 14.61 -5.20
CA GLU A 71 6.03 15.66 -4.39
C GLU A 71 5.88 16.99 -5.14
N LEU A 72 5.40 18.02 -4.45
CA LEU A 72 5.37 19.38 -4.95
C LEU A 72 6.48 20.17 -4.27
N ASN A 73 7.49 20.53 -5.04
CA ASN A 73 8.55 21.44 -4.59
C ASN A 73 8.36 22.82 -5.23
N VAL A 74 8.23 23.84 -4.39
CA VAL A 74 8.07 25.24 -4.84
C VAL A 74 9.19 26.08 -4.26
N GLU A 75 10.05 26.57 -5.13
CA GLU A 75 11.10 27.53 -4.76
C GLU A 75 10.64 28.95 -5.00
N ASN A 76 10.81 29.82 -4.01
CA ASN A 76 10.58 31.23 -4.15
C ASN A 76 11.59 32.03 -3.31
N GLY A 77 11.93 33.24 -3.75
CA GLY A 77 12.91 34.10 -3.09
C GLY A 77 12.33 35.01 -2.00
N ALA A 78 11.05 34.88 -1.68
CA ALA A 78 10.42 35.73 -0.66
C ALA A 78 10.76 35.19 0.75
N ARG A 79 10.82 36.08 1.73
CA ARG A 79 10.84 35.67 3.14
C ARG A 79 9.55 34.93 3.49
N ALA A 80 9.62 34.02 4.47
CA ALA A 80 8.43 33.40 5.02
C ALA A 80 7.43 34.48 5.45
N ARG A 81 6.18 34.30 5.03
CA ARG A 81 5.06 35.19 5.36
C ARG A 81 4.06 34.43 6.17
N ASP A 82 3.39 35.13 7.08
CA ASP A 82 2.23 34.53 7.75
C ASP A 82 1.09 34.42 6.74
N ASN A 83 0.63 33.19 6.56
CA ASN A 83 -0.47 32.82 5.67
C ASN A 83 -1.60 32.15 6.46
N SER A 84 -1.66 32.36 7.77
CA SER A 84 -2.67 31.72 8.65
C SER A 84 -4.10 32.17 8.36
N ASP A 85 -4.27 33.31 7.68
CA ASP A 85 -5.53 33.85 7.17
C ASP A 85 -5.99 33.25 5.84
N LEU A 86 -5.14 32.46 5.18
CA LEU A 86 -5.44 31.85 3.88
C LEU A 86 -6.07 30.46 4.07
N GLU A 87 -7.38 30.41 3.93
CA GLU A 87 -8.16 29.19 4.03
C GLU A 87 -8.12 28.37 2.72
N TYR A 88 -7.09 27.56 2.51
CA TYR A 88 -7.10 26.56 1.43
C TYR A 88 -6.37 25.27 1.82
N ASP A 89 -6.94 24.17 1.38
CA ASP A 89 -6.40 22.84 1.64
C ASP A 89 -5.27 22.52 0.64
N ARG A 90 -4.04 22.86 1.03
CA ARG A 90 -2.84 22.62 0.19
C ARG A 90 -2.59 21.15 -0.08
N GLN A 91 -2.66 20.31 0.92
CA GLN A 91 -2.33 18.89 0.79
C GLN A 91 -3.39 18.13 0.00
N GLY A 92 -4.66 18.43 0.19
CA GLY A 92 -5.74 17.89 -0.63
C GLY A 92 -5.64 18.35 -2.08
N ALA A 93 -5.26 19.60 -2.33
CA ALA A 93 -4.99 20.10 -3.66
C ALA A 93 -3.80 19.38 -4.32
N GLU A 94 -2.69 19.16 -3.60
CA GLU A 94 -1.55 18.38 -4.10
C GLU A 94 -1.96 16.97 -4.51
N ALA A 95 -2.69 16.24 -3.67
CA ALA A 95 -3.17 14.89 -3.96
C ALA A 95 -4.06 14.86 -5.21
N ARG A 96 -4.99 15.82 -5.32
CA ARG A 96 -5.88 15.96 -6.48
C ARG A 96 -5.10 16.20 -7.77
N TYR A 97 -4.20 17.16 -7.79
CA TYR A 97 -3.41 17.47 -8.98
C TYR A 97 -2.44 16.35 -9.34
N ALA A 98 -1.86 15.65 -8.35
CA ALA A 98 -1.03 14.50 -8.59
C ALA A 98 -1.80 13.38 -9.29
N LEU A 99 -3.02 13.06 -8.82
CA LEU A 99 -3.87 12.05 -9.46
C LEU A 99 -4.33 12.50 -10.86
N MET A 100 -4.75 13.74 -11.03
CA MET A 100 -5.20 14.28 -12.32
C MET A 100 -4.08 14.32 -13.38
N ASN A 101 -2.83 14.48 -12.99
CA ASN A 101 -1.66 14.47 -13.88
C ASN A 101 -0.97 13.10 -13.98
N SER A 102 -1.50 12.10 -13.31
CA SER A 102 -1.03 10.71 -13.38
C SER A 102 -1.73 9.92 -14.48
N ASN A 103 -1.37 8.65 -14.61
CA ASN A 103 -2.03 7.70 -15.52
C ASN A 103 -3.15 6.90 -14.86
N PHE A 104 -3.63 7.30 -13.68
CA PHE A 104 -4.75 6.65 -13.03
C PHE A 104 -6.04 6.72 -13.83
N ARG A 105 -6.80 5.64 -13.80
CA ARG A 105 -8.12 5.54 -14.44
C ARG A 105 -9.14 4.95 -13.45
N PRO A 106 -10.45 5.24 -13.63
CA PRO A 106 -11.49 4.55 -12.88
C PRO A 106 -11.34 3.02 -13.01
N GLY A 107 -11.40 2.32 -11.88
CA GLY A 107 -11.20 0.86 -11.84
C GLY A 107 -9.77 0.41 -11.51
N ASP A 108 -8.78 1.30 -11.57
CA ASP A 108 -7.46 1.02 -11.03
C ASP A 108 -7.50 0.81 -9.51
N VAL A 109 -6.46 0.20 -8.97
CA VAL A 109 -6.30 -0.02 -7.54
C VAL A 109 -5.11 0.77 -7.02
N LEU A 110 -5.30 1.41 -5.88
CA LEU A 110 -4.25 2.10 -5.14
C LEU A 110 -4.13 1.49 -3.74
N PHE A 111 -2.96 0.93 -3.44
CA PHE A 111 -2.60 0.51 -2.10
C PHE A 111 -2.02 1.67 -1.30
N LEU A 112 -2.57 1.90 -0.12
CA LEU A 112 -2.11 2.91 0.83
C LEU A 112 -1.85 2.29 2.20
N SER A 113 -0.81 2.73 2.88
CA SER A 113 -0.50 2.29 4.24
C SER A 113 -0.39 3.48 5.20
N SER A 114 -1.03 3.36 6.34
CA SER A 114 -0.84 4.25 7.48
C SER A 114 -1.18 3.48 8.76
N VAL A 115 -0.18 3.18 9.57
CA VAL A 115 -0.36 2.34 10.78
C VAL A 115 -1.40 2.91 11.73
N SER A 116 -1.34 4.22 11.99
CA SER A 116 -2.35 4.93 12.81
C SER A 116 -3.62 5.30 12.03
N GLY A 117 -3.62 5.16 10.71
CA GLY A 117 -4.73 5.56 9.83
C GLY A 117 -4.98 7.07 9.76
N ARG A 118 -4.22 7.92 10.47
CA ARG A 118 -4.53 9.36 10.63
C ARG A 118 -3.65 10.31 9.82
N THR A 119 -2.60 9.81 9.15
CA THR A 119 -1.65 10.64 8.40
C THR A 119 -2.38 11.46 7.33
N LYS A 120 -2.41 12.79 7.48
CA LYS A 120 -3.22 13.69 6.65
C LYS A 120 -2.97 13.47 5.15
N LYS A 121 -1.72 13.46 4.70
CA LYS A 121 -1.36 13.27 3.28
C LYS A 121 -1.91 11.96 2.70
N VAL A 122 -1.94 10.87 3.49
CA VAL A 122 -2.49 9.58 3.07
C VAL A 122 -4.02 9.62 3.00
N VAL A 123 -4.65 10.29 3.96
CA VAL A 123 -6.11 10.48 3.99
C VAL A 123 -6.57 11.36 2.83
N ASP A 124 -5.87 12.45 2.52
CA ASP A 124 -6.12 13.31 1.34
C ASP A 124 -6.05 12.50 0.05
N LEU A 125 -4.99 11.69 -0.10
CA LEU A 125 -4.81 10.87 -1.30
C LEU A 125 -5.92 9.82 -1.45
N ALA A 126 -6.30 9.14 -0.36
CA ALA A 126 -7.41 8.19 -0.38
C ALA A 126 -8.72 8.88 -0.78
N TYR A 127 -8.97 10.05 -0.23
CA TYR A 127 -10.20 10.82 -0.48
C TYR A 127 -10.34 11.22 -1.96
N GLU A 128 -9.26 11.76 -2.53
CA GLU A 128 -9.26 12.16 -3.93
C GLU A 128 -9.25 10.97 -4.89
N ALA A 129 -8.56 9.86 -4.55
CA ALA A 129 -8.56 8.64 -5.34
C ALA A 129 -9.96 8.01 -5.45
N VAL A 130 -10.67 7.88 -4.32
CA VAL A 130 -12.03 7.33 -4.32
C VAL A 130 -13.00 8.19 -5.15
N LYS A 131 -12.88 9.52 -5.10
CA LYS A 131 -13.69 10.43 -5.94
C LYS A 131 -13.47 10.22 -7.44
N LEU A 132 -12.28 9.79 -7.84
CA LEU A 132 -11.93 9.48 -9.23
C LEU A 132 -12.32 8.05 -9.65
N GLY A 133 -12.97 7.28 -8.78
CA GLY A 133 -13.35 5.90 -9.06
C GLY A 133 -12.20 4.89 -8.96
N ILE A 134 -11.09 5.27 -8.32
CA ILE A 134 -9.95 4.40 -8.00
C ILE A 134 -10.32 3.61 -6.75
N LYS A 135 -10.10 2.30 -6.77
CA LYS A 135 -10.32 1.43 -5.60
C LYS A 135 -9.13 1.54 -4.64
N VAL A 136 -9.37 2.04 -3.44
CA VAL A 136 -8.33 2.17 -2.41
C VAL A 136 -8.35 0.95 -1.49
N ILE A 137 -7.23 0.23 -1.42
CA ILE A 137 -6.99 -0.82 -0.43
C ILE A 137 -6.02 -0.27 0.61
N ALA A 138 -6.49 -0.17 1.85
CA ALA A 138 -5.74 0.42 2.94
C ALA A 138 -5.15 -0.63 3.87
N PHE A 139 -3.89 -0.45 4.29
CA PHE A 139 -3.28 -1.19 5.37
C PHE A 139 -3.16 -0.27 6.59
N THR A 140 -3.72 -0.69 7.71
CA THR A 140 -3.67 0.07 8.97
C THR A 140 -3.62 -0.90 10.15
N SER A 141 -3.16 -0.47 11.30
CA SER A 141 -3.39 -1.19 12.55
C SER A 141 -4.71 -0.72 13.12
N MET A 142 -5.72 -1.58 13.16
CA MET A 142 -7.00 -1.22 13.78
C MET A 142 -6.85 -1.00 15.28
N GLU A 143 -5.98 -1.77 15.95
CA GLU A 143 -5.66 -1.57 17.36
C GLU A 143 -5.13 -0.16 17.65
N TYR A 144 -4.27 0.36 16.78
CA TYR A 144 -3.73 1.71 16.90
C TYR A 144 -4.71 2.78 16.42
N ALA A 145 -5.31 2.56 15.27
CA ALA A 145 -6.15 3.55 14.61
C ALA A 145 -7.36 3.98 15.46
N VAL A 146 -7.94 3.07 16.25
CA VAL A 146 -9.09 3.39 17.13
C VAL A 146 -8.69 4.17 18.38
N GLN A 147 -7.42 4.17 18.76
CA GLN A 147 -6.91 4.85 19.97
C GLN A 147 -6.48 6.30 19.72
N VAL A 148 -6.44 6.75 18.48
CA VAL A 148 -5.98 8.11 18.14
C VAL A 148 -7.06 8.90 17.41
N ASP A 149 -7.08 10.21 17.64
CA ASP A 149 -8.04 11.09 16.97
C ASP A 149 -7.65 11.35 15.52
N PRO A 150 -8.62 11.57 14.63
CA PRO A 150 -8.36 12.02 13.27
C PRO A 150 -7.71 13.41 13.27
N VAL A 151 -6.78 13.64 12.35
CA VAL A 151 -6.16 14.97 12.14
C VAL A 151 -6.56 15.60 10.80
N HIS A 152 -7.26 14.84 9.96
CA HIS A 152 -7.77 15.33 8.70
C HIS A 152 -9.01 16.22 8.94
N PRO A 153 -9.19 17.35 8.22
CA PRO A 153 -10.35 18.26 8.41
C PRO A 153 -11.72 17.60 8.23
N SER A 154 -11.81 16.50 7.47
CA SER A 154 -13.05 15.73 7.35
C SER A 154 -13.47 14.98 8.61
N GLY A 155 -12.63 14.94 9.65
CA GLY A 155 -12.84 14.10 10.84
C GLY A 155 -12.71 12.61 10.60
N LYS A 156 -12.21 12.17 9.43
CA LYS A 156 -12.06 10.76 9.05
C LYS A 156 -10.62 10.31 9.04
N LYS A 157 -10.44 9.00 9.22
CA LYS A 157 -9.18 8.26 9.07
C LYS A 157 -9.20 7.39 7.82
N LEU A 158 -8.05 6.86 7.42
CA LEU A 158 -7.87 6.10 6.18
C LEU A 158 -8.88 4.94 6.05
N TYR A 159 -9.07 4.16 7.12
CA TYR A 159 -9.97 3.00 7.10
C TYR A 159 -11.46 3.34 6.89
N GLU A 160 -11.85 4.61 7.13
CA GLU A 160 -13.23 5.08 6.93
C GLU A 160 -13.50 5.60 5.51
N ILE A 161 -12.45 5.67 4.68
CA ILE A 161 -12.49 6.20 3.30
C ILE A 161 -12.19 5.09 2.30
N ALA A 162 -11.28 4.18 2.65
CA ALA A 162 -10.82 3.12 1.78
C ALA A 162 -11.98 2.22 1.29
N THR A 163 -11.84 1.70 0.08
CA THR A 163 -12.77 0.70 -0.48
C THR A 163 -12.72 -0.60 0.31
N LEU A 164 -11.52 -0.98 0.75
CA LEU A 164 -11.27 -2.12 1.61
C LEU A 164 -10.12 -1.78 2.57
N THR A 165 -10.29 -2.14 3.83
CA THR A 165 -9.22 -2.02 4.84
C THR A 165 -8.77 -3.39 5.29
N ILE A 166 -7.46 -3.57 5.39
CA ILE A 166 -6.81 -4.75 5.94
C ILE A 166 -6.07 -4.33 7.20
N ASP A 167 -6.40 -4.97 8.31
CA ASP A 167 -5.68 -4.79 9.57
C ASP A 167 -4.34 -5.52 9.49
N ASN A 168 -3.22 -4.79 9.57
CA ASN A 168 -1.91 -5.41 9.63
C ASN A 168 -1.59 -6.03 10.99
N CYS A 169 -2.53 -5.95 11.93
CA CYS A 169 -2.45 -6.52 13.28
C CYS A 169 -1.25 -6.05 14.13
N ALA A 170 -0.55 -4.99 13.70
CA ALA A 170 0.49 -4.39 14.51
C ALA A 170 -0.11 -3.85 15.81
N PRO A 171 0.59 -3.96 16.96
CA PRO A 171 0.11 -3.38 18.20
C PRO A 171 0.08 -1.86 18.14
N ALA A 172 -0.68 -1.24 19.05
CA ALA A 172 -0.65 0.21 19.22
C ALA A 172 0.79 0.67 19.48
N ALA A 173 1.18 1.81 18.89
CA ALA A 173 2.55 2.31 18.86
C ALA A 173 3.57 1.37 18.16
N GLU A 174 3.08 0.37 17.39
CA GLU A 174 3.84 -0.40 16.39
C GLU A 174 4.78 -1.49 16.90
N ALA A 175 5.39 -1.33 18.07
CA ALA A 175 6.42 -2.24 18.54
C ALA A 175 5.87 -3.36 19.42
N MET A 176 6.46 -4.57 19.30
CA MET A 176 5.89 -5.79 19.87
C MET A 176 6.44 -6.17 21.25
N ILE A 177 7.68 -5.82 21.56
CA ILE A 177 8.42 -6.48 22.64
C ILE A 177 8.87 -5.48 23.71
N ASP A 178 8.48 -5.71 24.96
CA ASP A 178 9.04 -5.00 26.11
C ASP A 178 10.45 -5.52 26.42
N VAL A 179 11.43 -4.62 26.55
CA VAL A 179 12.81 -4.98 26.87
C VAL A 179 13.17 -4.38 28.22
N PRO A 180 13.57 -5.18 29.21
CA PRO A 180 13.98 -4.65 30.52
C PRO A 180 15.08 -3.61 30.40
N GLY A 181 14.88 -2.45 31.04
CA GLY A 181 15.83 -1.33 31.00
C GLY A 181 15.69 -0.41 29.78
N ILE A 182 14.72 -0.65 28.88
CA ILE A 182 14.37 0.21 27.75
C ILE A 182 12.91 0.62 27.93
N GLU A 183 12.63 1.92 27.93
CA GLU A 183 11.26 2.43 28.10
C GLU A 183 10.38 2.13 26.88
N ALA A 184 10.91 2.32 25.68
CA ALA A 184 10.20 2.03 24.44
C ALA A 184 10.20 0.53 24.12
N LYS A 185 9.10 0.03 23.57
CA LYS A 185 9.07 -1.34 23.01
C LYS A 185 10.00 -1.47 21.82
N PHE A 186 10.43 -2.69 21.55
CA PHE A 186 11.33 -3.06 20.46
C PHE A 186 10.62 -3.94 19.42
N GLY A 187 11.04 -3.83 18.16
CA GLY A 187 10.57 -4.68 17.05
C GLY A 187 9.26 -4.16 16.43
N ALA A 188 9.38 -3.37 15.37
CA ALA A 188 8.26 -2.87 14.61
C ALA A 188 7.56 -4.00 13.85
N ALA A 189 6.23 -4.05 13.90
CA ALA A 189 5.41 -5.12 13.35
C ALA A 189 4.86 -4.81 11.94
N SER A 190 4.53 -3.53 11.67
CA SER A 190 3.70 -3.15 10.53
C SER A 190 4.31 -3.49 9.17
N GLY A 191 5.62 -3.27 8.98
CA GLY A 191 6.30 -3.56 7.72
C GLY A 191 6.27 -5.04 7.38
N ILE A 192 6.73 -5.89 8.31
CA ILE A 192 6.75 -7.35 8.12
C ILE A 192 5.35 -7.92 7.88
N ALA A 193 4.34 -7.45 8.63
CA ALA A 193 2.96 -7.87 8.42
C ALA A 193 2.44 -7.42 7.06
N SER A 194 2.74 -6.20 6.63
CA SER A 194 2.31 -5.66 5.34
C SER A 194 2.91 -6.43 4.17
N ASP A 195 4.20 -6.79 4.23
CA ASP A 195 4.85 -7.61 3.21
C ASP A 195 4.22 -9.02 3.12
N TYR A 196 3.98 -9.66 4.27
CA TYR A 196 3.29 -10.94 4.32
C TYR A 196 1.88 -10.86 3.71
N ILE A 197 1.12 -9.82 4.04
CA ILE A 197 -0.24 -9.59 3.51
C ILE A 197 -0.19 -9.32 2.01
N MET A 198 0.74 -8.49 1.53
CA MET A 198 0.88 -8.20 0.09
C MET A 198 1.14 -9.45 -0.73
N TRP A 199 2.04 -10.34 -0.27
CA TRP A 199 2.30 -11.60 -0.96
C TRP A 199 1.11 -12.55 -0.88
N SER A 200 0.34 -12.53 0.20
CA SER A 200 -0.90 -13.31 0.34
C SER A 200 -1.97 -12.80 -0.66
N ILE A 201 -2.16 -11.48 -0.77
CA ILE A 201 -3.06 -10.86 -1.77
C ILE A 201 -2.61 -11.19 -3.19
N THR A 202 -1.29 -11.09 -3.45
CA THR A 202 -0.70 -11.43 -4.75
C THR A 202 -0.98 -12.87 -5.14
N SER A 203 -0.86 -13.80 -4.20
CA SER A 203 -1.14 -15.22 -4.42
C SER A 203 -2.60 -15.44 -4.84
N VAL A 204 -3.55 -14.83 -4.12
CA VAL A 204 -4.97 -14.88 -4.48
C VAL A 204 -5.22 -14.23 -5.84
N ALA A 205 -4.64 -13.06 -6.11
CA ALA A 205 -4.82 -12.37 -7.38
C ALA A 205 -4.32 -13.20 -8.57
N VAL A 206 -3.16 -13.82 -8.44
CA VAL A 206 -2.59 -14.73 -9.47
C VAL A 206 -3.51 -15.92 -9.70
N GLU A 207 -3.98 -16.58 -8.64
CA GLU A 207 -4.92 -17.70 -8.74
C GLU A 207 -6.20 -17.29 -9.47
N LYS A 208 -6.81 -16.16 -9.06
CA LYS A 208 -8.04 -15.63 -9.68
C LYS A 208 -7.87 -15.19 -11.13
N LEU A 209 -6.70 -14.74 -11.55
CA LEU A 209 -6.39 -14.47 -12.95
C LEU A 209 -6.27 -15.78 -13.75
N LEU A 210 -5.59 -16.80 -13.21
CA LEU A 210 -5.48 -18.11 -13.85
C LEU A 210 -6.85 -18.79 -14.01
N GLU A 211 -7.73 -18.72 -13.02
CA GLU A 211 -9.12 -19.22 -13.10
C GLU A 211 -9.91 -18.56 -14.25
N ARG A 212 -9.55 -17.33 -14.63
CA ARG A 212 -10.15 -16.59 -15.75
C ARG A 212 -9.44 -16.85 -17.09
N GLY A 213 -8.45 -17.75 -17.13
CA GLY A 213 -7.62 -18.02 -18.32
C GLY A 213 -6.63 -16.91 -18.64
N ILE A 214 -6.33 -16.02 -17.70
CA ILE A 214 -5.36 -14.94 -17.84
C ILE A 214 -4.07 -15.35 -17.13
N THR A 215 -2.99 -15.50 -17.88
CA THR A 215 -1.65 -15.78 -17.33
C THR A 215 -1.00 -14.43 -16.96
N PRO A 216 -0.83 -14.12 -15.66
CA PRO A 216 -0.14 -12.89 -15.28
C PRO A 216 1.36 -13.00 -15.59
N GLY A 217 1.98 -11.90 -16.00
CA GLY A 217 3.43 -11.83 -16.14
C GLY A 217 4.10 -11.84 -14.76
N ILE A 218 4.92 -12.86 -14.50
CA ILE A 218 5.73 -12.95 -13.27
C ILE A 218 7.19 -12.80 -13.66
N LEU A 219 7.91 -11.90 -13.00
CA LEU A 219 9.32 -11.63 -13.31
C LEU A 219 10.24 -12.74 -12.82
N LYS A 220 11.26 -13.07 -13.60
CA LYS A 220 12.43 -13.80 -13.15
C LYS A 220 13.47 -12.84 -12.58
N SER A 221 14.33 -13.33 -11.70
CA SER A 221 15.48 -12.54 -11.24
C SER A 221 16.35 -12.15 -12.44
N ALA A 222 16.60 -10.84 -12.59
CA ALA A 222 17.45 -10.31 -13.66
C ALA A 222 18.90 -10.82 -13.59
N ASN A 223 19.37 -11.18 -12.39
CA ASN A 223 20.70 -11.71 -12.13
C ASN A 223 20.82 -13.21 -12.42
N PHE A 224 19.72 -13.89 -12.71
CA PHE A 224 19.74 -15.31 -13.08
C PHE A 224 19.87 -15.45 -14.62
N PRO A 225 20.65 -16.43 -15.12
CA PRO A 225 20.83 -16.62 -16.56
C PRO A 225 19.50 -16.67 -17.34
N GLY A 226 19.37 -15.85 -18.36
CA GLY A 226 18.16 -15.73 -19.20
C GLY A 226 17.00 -14.96 -18.55
N GLY A 227 17.18 -14.43 -17.33
CA GLY A 227 16.13 -13.68 -16.62
C GLY A 227 15.68 -12.43 -17.36
N ASN A 228 16.61 -11.61 -17.83
CA ASN A 228 16.29 -10.38 -18.58
C ASN A 228 15.57 -10.66 -19.90
N ASP A 229 15.99 -11.68 -20.65
CA ASP A 229 15.35 -12.02 -21.92
C ASP A 229 13.93 -12.54 -21.71
N TYR A 230 13.73 -13.38 -20.69
CA TYR A 230 12.40 -13.82 -20.30
C TYR A 230 11.52 -12.62 -19.88
N ASN A 231 12.04 -11.70 -19.07
CA ASN A 231 11.25 -10.57 -18.56
C ASN A 231 10.73 -9.68 -19.70
N LYS A 232 11.50 -9.50 -20.78
CA LYS A 232 11.02 -8.80 -21.97
C LYS A 232 9.78 -9.46 -22.57
N THR A 233 9.73 -10.79 -22.62
CA THR A 233 8.58 -11.52 -23.18
C THR A 233 7.28 -11.34 -22.42
N VAL A 234 7.31 -10.93 -21.16
CA VAL A 234 6.12 -10.67 -20.35
C VAL A 234 5.83 -9.17 -20.18
N ILE A 235 6.85 -8.32 -20.20
CA ILE A 235 6.68 -6.86 -20.02
C ILE A 235 6.21 -6.20 -21.33
N GLU A 236 6.88 -6.45 -22.44
CA GLU A 236 6.60 -5.80 -23.73
C GLU A 236 5.15 -5.98 -24.21
N PRO A 237 4.60 -7.21 -24.27
CA PRO A 237 3.22 -7.41 -24.68
C PRO A 237 2.20 -6.73 -23.76
N ASN A 238 2.51 -6.66 -22.47
CA ASN A 238 1.65 -6.01 -21.50
C ASN A 238 1.66 -4.49 -21.70
N TYR A 239 2.84 -3.92 -21.91
CA TYR A 239 2.99 -2.50 -22.20
C TYR A 239 2.29 -2.11 -23.51
N GLU A 240 2.44 -2.89 -24.58
CA GLU A 240 1.75 -2.66 -25.87
C GLU A 240 0.23 -2.70 -25.71
N LYS A 241 -0.28 -3.65 -24.92
CA LYS A 241 -1.73 -3.86 -24.77
C LYS A 241 -2.39 -2.85 -23.81
N PHE A 242 -1.77 -2.55 -22.69
CA PHE A 242 -2.37 -1.80 -21.60
C PHE A 242 -1.68 -0.48 -21.28
N GLY A 243 -0.45 -0.28 -21.75
CA GLY A 243 0.36 0.91 -21.47
C GLY A 243 1.06 0.90 -20.10
N TRP A 244 1.12 -0.27 -19.44
CA TRP A 244 1.77 -0.39 -18.11
C TRP A 244 2.50 -1.71 -17.90
#